data_36dba96a752e165ebf62c1bc775238b5
#
_entry.id   36dba96a752e165ebf62c1bc775238b5
#
_cell.length_a   1.000
_cell.length_b   1.000
_cell.length_c   1.000
_cell.angle_alpha   90.00
_cell.angle_beta   90.00
_cell.angle_gamma   90.00
#
_symmetry.space_group_name_H-M   'P 1'
#
loop_
_entity.id
_entity.type
_entity.pdbx_description
1 polymer ?
#
loop_
_entity_poly.entity_id
_entity_poly.type
_entity_poly.pdbx_seq_one_letter_code
_entity_poly.pdbx_strand_id
1 'polypeptide(L)'
;MNDSIARLFSVIEYLAESKDWVSLRTMSRDLGLSAASTFRILDSLKKLDYVRQEDNSSRYKLGMKIAGISSKVLANNDINQVARPFLQKLTSITNET
;
A
#
# COMPACT_ATOMS: atom_id res chain seq x y z
N MET A 1 22.65 -1.81 1.81
CA MET A 1 21.31 -1.27 1.61
C MET A 1 20.49 -1.33 2.88
N ASN A 2 19.78 -0.29 3.18
CA ASN A 2 18.97 -0.28 4.40
C ASN A 2 17.67 -1.03 4.17
N ASP A 3 17.59 -2.18 4.76
CA ASP A 3 16.44 -3.05 4.58
C ASP A 3 15.19 -2.54 5.30
N SER A 4 15.34 -1.65 6.28
CA SER A 4 14.19 -1.14 7.02
C SER A 4 13.24 -0.35 6.12
N ILE A 5 13.81 0.51 5.28
CA ILE A 5 13.00 1.31 4.36
C ILE A 5 12.39 0.40 3.29
N ALA A 6 13.18 -0.54 2.77
CA ALA A 6 12.68 -1.48 1.78
C ALA A 6 11.52 -2.31 2.31
N ARG A 7 11.63 -2.76 3.57
CA ARG A 7 10.56 -3.53 4.20
C ARG A 7 9.29 -2.71 4.36
N LEU A 8 9.43 -1.44 4.72
CA LEU A 8 8.28 -0.57 4.88
C LEU A 8 7.53 -0.42 3.56
N PHE A 9 8.24 -0.16 2.49
CA PHE A 9 7.59 -0.01 1.18
C PHE A 9 7.05 -1.34 0.66
N SER A 10 7.69 -2.46 1.01
CA SER A 10 7.15 -3.77 0.67
C SER A 10 5.78 -4.00 1.30
N VAL A 11 5.61 -3.56 2.54
CA VAL A 11 4.32 -3.67 3.22
C VAL A 11 3.27 -2.82 2.51
N ILE A 12 3.63 -1.58 2.17
CA ILE A 12 2.70 -0.67 1.50
C ILE A 12 2.27 -1.25 0.15
N GLU A 13 3.23 -1.72 -0.64
CA GLU A 13 2.94 -2.28 -1.96
C GLU A 13 2.11 -3.55 -1.87
N TYR A 14 2.41 -4.37 -0.88
CA TYR A 14 1.64 -5.59 -0.65
C TYR A 14 0.17 -5.26 -0.36
N LEU A 15 -0.06 -4.30 0.51
CA LEU A 15 -1.42 -3.90 0.85
C LEU A 15 -2.13 -3.23 -0.33
N ALA A 16 -1.39 -2.51 -1.16
CA ALA A 16 -1.96 -1.84 -2.33
C ALA A 16 -2.51 -2.85 -3.33
N GLU A 17 -1.89 -4.02 -3.42
CA GLU A 17 -2.32 -5.06 -4.35
C GLU A 17 -3.37 -5.99 -3.74
N SER A 18 -3.62 -5.87 -2.45
CA SER A 18 -4.58 -6.72 -1.76
C SER A 18 -5.98 -6.16 -1.93
N LYS A 19 -6.94 -7.03 -2.25
CA LYS A 19 -8.31 -6.60 -2.50
C LYS A 19 -9.13 -6.49 -1.22
N ASP A 20 -8.66 -7.08 -0.15
CA ASP A 20 -9.40 -7.13 1.10
C ASP A 20 -8.44 -6.98 2.27
N TRP A 21 -8.99 -6.98 3.46
CA TRP A 21 -8.19 -6.93 4.68
C TRP A 21 -7.20 -8.10 4.72
N VAL A 22 -5.98 -7.82 5.15
CA VAL A 22 -4.91 -8.83 5.20
C VAL A 22 -4.45 -8.99 6.64
N SER A 23 -4.37 -10.23 7.11
CA SER A 23 -3.89 -10.49 8.46
C SER A 23 -2.38 -10.28 8.55
N LEU A 24 -1.93 -9.88 9.74
CA LEU A 24 -0.51 -9.72 10.00
C LEU A 24 0.26 -11.01 9.70
N ARG A 25 -0.33 -12.15 10.06
CA ARG A 25 0.32 -13.45 9.84
C ARG A 25 0.51 -13.74 8.35
N THR A 26 -0.52 -13.52 7.56
CA THR A 26 -0.44 -13.74 6.12
C THR A 26 0.61 -12.84 5.49
N MET A 27 0.60 -11.57 5.86
CA MET A 27 1.55 -10.60 5.33
C MET A 27 2.99 -10.96 5.70
N SER A 28 3.20 -11.29 6.95
CA SER A 28 4.51 -11.69 7.45
C SER A 28 5.05 -12.89 6.68
N ARG A 29 4.20 -13.89 6.47
CA ARG A 29 4.59 -15.09 5.73
C ARG A 29 4.92 -14.76 4.28
N ASP A 30 4.04 -14.02 3.62
CA ASP A 30 4.20 -13.73 2.19
C ASP A 30 5.41 -12.86 1.90
N LEU A 31 5.74 -11.96 2.82
CA LEU A 31 6.88 -11.06 2.64
C LEU A 31 8.18 -11.63 3.20
N GLY A 32 8.11 -12.75 3.88
CA GLY A 32 9.29 -13.34 4.49
C GLY A 32 9.85 -12.54 5.64
N LEU A 33 8.99 -11.83 6.36
CA LEU A 33 9.39 -11.01 7.50
C LEU A 33 8.92 -11.67 8.80
N SER A 34 9.59 -11.34 9.91
CA SER A 34 9.12 -11.82 11.20
C SER A 34 7.82 -11.11 11.55
N ALA A 35 7.02 -11.76 12.39
CA ALA A 35 5.78 -11.15 12.87
C ALA A 35 6.07 -9.86 13.63
N ALA A 36 7.14 -9.83 14.41
CA ALA A 36 7.49 -8.65 15.19
C ALA A 36 7.86 -7.47 14.28
N SER A 37 8.65 -7.72 13.24
CA SER A 37 9.02 -6.67 12.29
C SER A 37 7.80 -6.16 11.54
N THR A 38 6.94 -7.07 11.09
CA THR A 38 5.73 -6.71 10.37
C THR A 38 4.81 -5.87 11.26
N PHE A 39 4.66 -6.28 12.51
CA PHE A 39 3.83 -5.53 13.44
C PHE A 39 4.36 -4.11 13.66
N ARG A 40 5.67 -3.97 13.85
CA ARG A 40 6.24 -2.64 14.09
C ARG A 40 6.02 -1.71 12.89
N ILE A 41 6.17 -2.25 11.69
CA ILE A 41 5.93 -1.47 10.47
C ILE A 41 4.47 -1.05 10.40
N LEU A 42 3.55 -1.99 10.59
CA LEU A 42 2.12 -1.71 10.53
C LEU A 42 1.70 -0.74 11.62
N ASP A 43 2.23 -0.88 12.81
CA ASP A 43 1.90 0.01 13.92
C ASP A 43 2.35 1.44 13.63
N SER A 44 3.55 1.60 13.09
CA SER A 44 4.06 2.92 12.72
C SER A 44 3.21 3.54 11.61
N LEU A 45 2.87 2.76 10.60
CA LEU A 45 2.05 3.26 9.50
C LEU A 45 0.64 3.59 9.96
N LYS A 46 0.11 2.84 10.92
CA LYS A 46 -1.20 3.10 11.48
C LYS A 46 -1.21 4.44 12.24
N LYS A 47 -0.17 4.70 13.01
CA LYS A 47 -0.06 5.96 13.75
C LYS A 47 0.03 7.17 12.82
N LEU A 48 0.54 6.98 11.63
CA LEU A 48 0.66 8.03 10.62
C LEU A 48 -0.53 8.07 9.67
N ASP A 49 -1.54 7.23 9.89
CA ASP A 49 -2.75 7.13 9.08
C ASP A 49 -2.54 6.58 7.67
N TYR A 50 -1.42 5.92 7.44
CA TYR A 50 -1.20 5.25 6.16
C TYR A 50 -1.82 3.87 6.09
N VAL A 51 -2.13 3.28 7.25
CA VAL A 51 -2.69 1.94 7.35
C VAL A 51 -3.85 1.96 8.32
N ARG A 52 -4.88 1.19 8.03
CA ARG A 52 -6.03 0.99 8.92
C ARG A 52 -6.04 -0.43 9.41
N GLN A 53 -6.47 -0.61 10.64
CA GLN A 53 -6.66 -1.92 11.22
C GLN A 53 -8.15 -2.17 11.38
N GLU A 54 -8.59 -3.37 11.01
CA GLU A 54 -9.98 -3.75 11.19
C GLU A 54 -10.29 -3.93 12.67
N ASP A 55 -11.45 -3.44 13.10
CA ASP A 55 -11.83 -3.52 14.50
C ASP A 55 -11.85 -4.96 14.99
N ASN A 56 -11.26 -5.18 16.17
CA ASN A 56 -11.25 -6.47 16.85
C ASN A 56 -10.56 -7.58 16.04
N SER A 57 -9.63 -7.22 15.19
CA SER A 57 -8.89 -8.22 14.44
C SER A 57 -7.47 -7.74 14.20
N SER A 58 -6.63 -8.65 13.67
CA SER A 58 -5.26 -8.30 13.29
C SER A 58 -5.15 -8.20 11.78
N ARG A 59 -6.17 -7.66 11.14
CA ARG A 59 -6.17 -7.48 9.69
C ARG A 59 -6.06 -6.01 9.34
N TYR A 60 -5.40 -5.72 8.23
CA TYR A 60 -5.00 -4.37 7.87
C TYR A 60 -5.32 -4.07 6.41
N LYS A 61 -5.50 -2.78 6.13
CA LYS A 61 -5.66 -2.22 4.79
C LYS A 61 -4.93 -0.89 4.71
N LEU A 62 -4.64 -0.43 3.49
CA LEU A 62 -4.12 0.93 3.33
C LEU A 62 -5.17 1.95 3.73
N GLY A 63 -4.71 3.03 4.36
CA GLY A 63 -5.56 4.13 4.75
C GLY A 63 -5.67 5.17 3.66
N MET A 64 -6.56 6.14 3.89
CA MET A 64 -6.84 7.18 2.90
C MET A 64 -5.68 8.16 2.69
N LYS A 65 -4.71 8.17 3.58
CA LYS A 65 -3.57 9.07 3.44
C LYS A 65 -2.79 8.81 2.14
N ILE A 66 -2.69 7.55 1.77
CA ILE A 66 -2.03 7.17 0.51
C ILE A 66 -2.80 7.75 -0.67
N ALA A 67 -4.12 7.66 -0.65
CA ALA A 67 -4.95 8.22 -1.72
C ALA A 67 -4.76 9.73 -1.83
N GLY A 68 -4.64 10.42 -0.70
CA GLY A 68 -4.41 11.85 -0.69
C GLY A 68 -3.10 12.23 -1.33
N ILE A 69 -2.04 11.50 -1.03
CA ILE A 69 -0.74 11.75 -1.63
C ILE A 69 -0.78 11.47 -3.13
N SER A 70 -1.39 10.36 -3.53
CA SER A 70 -1.51 10.00 -4.94
C SER A 70 -2.26 11.07 -5.72
N SER A 71 -3.33 11.61 -5.14
CA SER A 71 -4.12 12.65 -5.76
C SER A 71 -3.27 13.90 -6.04
N LYS A 72 -2.44 14.29 -5.07
CA LYS A 72 -1.56 15.44 -5.24
C LYS A 72 -0.51 15.22 -6.32
N VAL A 73 0.04 14.01 -6.36
CA VAL A 73 1.04 13.65 -7.37
C VAL A 73 0.43 13.73 -8.76
N LEU A 74 -0.77 13.18 -8.92
CA LEU A 74 -1.44 13.15 -10.22
C LEU A 74 -1.89 14.54 -10.67
N ALA A 75 -2.07 15.47 -9.76
CA ALA A 75 -2.43 16.84 -10.11
C ALA A 75 -1.24 17.63 -10.64
N ASN A 76 -0.02 17.14 -10.45
CA ASN A 76 1.18 17.81 -10.96
C ASN A 76 1.29 17.56 -12.47
N ASN A 77 1.44 18.64 -13.26
CA ASN A 77 1.44 18.54 -14.72
C ASN A 77 2.53 17.62 -15.26
N ASP A 78 3.73 17.73 -14.71
CA ASP A 78 4.84 16.91 -15.19
C ASP A 78 4.59 15.43 -14.93
N ILE A 79 4.07 15.12 -13.76
CA ILE A 79 3.73 13.76 -13.40
C ILE A 79 2.60 13.24 -14.27
N ASN A 80 1.61 14.08 -14.55
CA ASN A 80 0.49 13.69 -15.42
C ASN A 80 0.96 13.31 -16.81
N GLN A 81 1.94 14.00 -17.34
CA GLN A 81 2.49 13.68 -18.67
C GLN A 81 3.13 12.30 -18.70
N VAL A 82 3.73 11.89 -17.59
CA VAL A 82 4.36 10.59 -17.48
C VAL A 82 3.34 9.51 -17.16
N ALA A 83 2.43 9.78 -16.25
CA ALA A 83 1.49 8.78 -15.73
C ALA A 83 0.29 8.54 -16.62
N ARG A 84 -0.11 9.54 -17.40
CA ARG A 84 -1.34 9.43 -18.19
C ARG A 84 -1.36 8.25 -19.17
N PRO A 85 -0.31 8.01 -19.95
CA PRO A 85 -0.33 6.85 -20.84
C PRO A 85 -0.49 5.53 -20.09
N PHE A 86 0.15 5.44 -18.92
CA PHE A 86 0.06 4.24 -18.09
C PHE A 86 -1.36 4.05 -17.55
N LEU A 87 -1.99 5.12 -17.09
CA LEU A 87 -3.35 5.07 -16.60
C LEU A 87 -4.36 4.73 -17.71
N GLN A 88 -4.14 5.28 -18.89
CA GLN A 88 -4.99 4.97 -20.04
C GLN A 88 -4.91 3.50 -20.39
N LYS A 89 -3.72 2.92 -20.33
CA LYS A 89 -3.53 1.51 -20.59
C LYS A 89 -4.29 0.66 -19.58
N LEU A 90 -4.23 1.03 -18.31
CA LEU A 90 -4.95 0.31 -17.26
C LEU A 90 -6.47 0.41 -17.48
N THR A 91 -6.96 1.59 -17.83
CA THR A 91 -8.38 1.80 -18.10
C THR A 91 -8.83 0.95 -19.27
N SER A 92 -8.04 0.92 -20.33
CA SER A 92 -8.35 0.13 -21.53
C SER A 92 -8.48 -1.36 -21.18
N ILE A 93 -7.55 -1.86 -20.36
CA ILE A 93 -7.60 -3.26 -19.93
C ILE A 93 -8.86 -3.52 -19.11
N THR A 94 -9.19 -2.60 -18.21
CA THR A 94 -10.35 -2.73 -17.34
C THR A 94 -11.66 -2.68 -18.11
N ASN A 95 -11.71 -1.89 -19.17
CA ASN A 95 -12.95 -1.68 -19.94
C ASN A 95 -13.21 -2.72 -20.99
N GLU A 96 -12.33 -3.68 -21.13
CA GLU A 96 -12.49 -4.73 -22.13
C GLU A 96 -13.33 -5.90 -21.65
N THR A 97 -14.22 -5.66 -20.81
CA THR A 97 -15.08 -6.75 -20.33
C THR A 97 -16.18 -7.08 -21.30
#